data_a48fd21e2e6cb76a708dc932fcd7c40b
#
_entry.id   a48fd21e2e6cb76a708dc932fcd7c40b
#
_cell.length_a   1.000
_cell.length_b   1.000
_cell.length_c   1.000
_cell.angle_alpha   90.00
_cell.angle_beta   90.00
_cell.angle_gamma   90.00
#
_symmetry.space_group_name_H-M   'P 1'
#
loop_
_entity.id
_entity.type
_entity.pdbx_description
1 polymer ?
#
loop_
_entity_poly.entity_id
_entity_poly.type
_entity_poly.pdbx_seq_one_letter_code
_entity_poly.pdbx_strand_id
1 'polypeptide(L)'
;KSVEHKIIDTGWEHGWVVPQPPASLTGKKVAIVGSGPAGLAAAQQLARAGHAVTVFEKSDRIGGLLRYGIPDFKMEKSHIDRRVEQMEAEGVTFRTSVLIGKDFPASVNNWAKETIFPEDIDKDFDAVVLAGGAEQPRDLPVPGRELKGVHFAMDFLPQQNKINAGDKVKDQIKATGKHVVVIGGGDTGSDCVGT
;
A
#
# COMPACT_ATOMS: atom_id res chain seq x y z
N LYS A 1 14.68 -17.66 -0.51
CA LYS A 1 13.25 -17.24 -0.49
C LYS A 1 12.31 -18.35 -0.03
N SER A 2 12.36 -19.57 -0.62
CA SER A 2 11.43 -20.67 -0.23
C SER A 2 11.62 -21.12 1.23
N VAL A 3 12.84 -21.15 1.73
CA VAL A 3 13.13 -21.52 3.14
C VAL A 3 12.60 -20.43 4.09
N GLU A 4 12.88 -19.17 3.81
CA GLU A 4 12.40 -18.03 4.63
C GLU A 4 10.86 -17.99 4.64
N HIS A 5 10.22 -18.20 3.50
CA HIS A 5 8.77 -18.29 3.39
C HIS A 5 8.21 -19.44 4.26
N LYS A 6 8.79 -20.64 4.17
CA LYS A 6 8.34 -21.77 4.99
C LYS A 6 8.54 -21.54 6.48
N ILE A 7 9.63 -20.89 6.88
CA ILE A 7 9.88 -20.56 8.29
C ILE A 7 8.78 -19.63 8.83
N ILE A 8 8.48 -18.55 8.13
CA ILE A 8 7.49 -17.57 8.62
C ILE A 8 6.08 -18.15 8.61
N ASP A 9 5.71 -18.91 7.58
CA ASP A 9 4.38 -19.55 7.54
C ASP A 9 4.23 -20.57 8.64
N THR A 10 5.26 -21.42 8.88
CA THR A 10 5.27 -22.33 10.02
C THR A 10 5.13 -21.59 11.35
N GLY A 11 5.80 -20.44 11.51
CA GLY A 11 5.67 -19.59 12.69
C GLY A 11 4.24 -19.10 12.92
N TRP A 12 3.54 -18.71 11.86
CA TRP A 12 2.13 -18.33 11.93
C TRP A 12 1.21 -19.52 12.22
N GLU A 13 1.39 -20.64 11.51
CA GLU A 13 0.62 -21.87 11.68
C GLU A 13 0.66 -22.40 13.13
N HIS A 14 1.82 -22.27 13.79
CA HIS A 14 2.02 -22.73 15.16
C HIS A 14 1.75 -21.65 16.22
N GLY A 15 1.33 -20.45 15.83
CA GLY A 15 1.07 -19.35 16.77
C GLY A 15 2.31 -18.79 17.46
N TRP A 16 3.51 -18.96 16.87
CA TRP A 16 4.76 -18.40 17.42
C TRP A 16 4.90 -16.91 17.13
N VAL A 17 4.23 -16.43 16.08
CA VAL A 17 4.18 -15.01 15.76
C VAL A 17 3.00 -14.39 16.50
N VAL A 18 3.31 -13.74 17.60
CA VAL A 18 2.30 -13.10 18.48
C VAL A 18 2.51 -11.59 18.54
N PRO A 19 1.45 -10.79 18.80
CA PRO A 19 1.59 -9.37 19.06
C PRO A 19 2.54 -9.10 20.25
N GLN A 20 3.33 -8.04 20.11
CA GLN A 20 4.28 -7.59 21.13
C GLN A 20 3.97 -6.14 21.52
N PRO A 21 2.92 -5.90 22.30
CA PRO A 21 2.61 -4.56 22.78
C PRO A 21 3.73 -4.02 23.67
N PRO A 22 3.95 -2.70 23.72
CA PRO A 22 5.01 -2.10 24.51
C PRO A 22 4.77 -2.30 26.02
N ALA A 23 5.85 -2.46 26.78
CA ALA A 23 5.78 -2.57 28.22
C ALA A 23 5.39 -1.24 28.90
N SER A 24 5.65 -0.11 28.27
CA SER A 24 5.31 1.23 28.76
C SER A 24 5.09 2.19 27.62
N LEU A 25 4.23 3.19 27.84
CA LEU A 25 3.95 4.23 26.85
C LEU A 25 4.83 5.45 27.10
N THR A 26 5.34 6.05 26.03
CA THR A 26 6.16 7.26 26.06
C THR A 26 5.33 8.55 26.17
N GLY A 27 4.03 8.47 25.89
CA GLY A 27 3.14 9.64 25.74
C GLY A 27 3.33 10.41 24.45
N LYS A 28 4.26 9.98 23.57
CA LYS A 28 4.51 10.64 22.28
C LYS A 28 3.63 10.06 21.19
N LYS A 29 3.11 10.95 20.34
CA LYS A 29 2.27 10.62 19.18
C LYS A 29 3.07 10.72 17.89
N VAL A 30 3.03 9.69 17.06
CA VAL A 30 3.73 9.68 15.77
C VAL A 30 2.72 9.44 14.64
N ALA A 31 2.70 10.34 13.66
CA ALA A 31 1.97 10.15 12.43
C ALA A 31 2.87 9.47 11.39
N ILE A 32 2.33 8.50 10.66
CA ILE A 32 2.98 7.88 9.51
C ILE A 32 2.12 8.09 8.29
N VAL A 33 2.67 8.71 7.26
CA VAL A 33 1.99 8.98 5.99
C VAL A 33 2.38 7.93 4.97
N GLY A 34 1.43 7.03 4.67
CA GLY A 34 1.61 5.90 3.78
C GLY A 34 1.76 4.56 4.49
N SER A 35 1.03 3.57 4.01
CA SER A 35 0.96 2.21 4.56
C SER A 35 1.68 1.16 3.71
N GLY A 36 2.61 1.58 2.86
CA GLY A 36 3.50 0.68 2.16
C GLY A 36 4.48 -0.02 3.11
N PRO A 37 5.38 -0.91 2.59
CA PRO A 37 6.31 -1.67 3.43
C PRO A 37 7.12 -0.81 4.40
N ALA A 38 7.58 0.36 3.97
CA ALA A 38 8.36 1.27 4.81
C ALA A 38 7.53 1.84 5.97
N GLY A 39 6.30 2.30 5.67
CA GLY A 39 5.38 2.83 6.67
C GLY A 39 4.97 1.78 7.69
N LEU A 40 4.66 0.56 7.25
CA LEU A 40 4.31 -0.54 8.14
C LEU A 40 5.48 -0.96 9.04
N ALA A 41 6.70 -1.02 8.50
CA ALA A 41 7.89 -1.33 9.27
C ALA A 41 8.15 -0.27 10.36
N ALA A 42 8.05 1.01 10.01
CA ALA A 42 8.19 2.10 10.96
C ALA A 42 7.09 2.06 12.03
N ALA A 43 5.82 1.84 11.62
CA ALA A 43 4.67 1.78 12.52
C ALA A 43 4.87 0.72 13.61
N GLN A 44 5.23 -0.49 13.22
CA GLN A 44 5.41 -1.57 14.18
C GLN A 44 6.54 -1.29 15.17
N GLN A 45 7.69 -0.83 14.71
CA GLN A 45 8.83 -0.57 15.59
C GLN A 45 8.56 0.59 16.54
N LEU A 46 7.91 1.66 16.07
CA LEU A 46 7.56 2.81 16.91
C LEU A 46 6.48 2.46 17.94
N ALA A 47 5.49 1.66 17.56
CA ALA A 47 4.48 1.17 18.51
C ALA A 47 5.10 0.28 19.59
N ARG A 48 5.98 -0.66 19.23
CA ARG A 48 6.74 -1.50 20.18
C ARG A 48 7.66 -0.69 21.10
N ALA A 49 8.17 0.46 20.63
CA ALA A 49 8.93 1.40 21.44
C ALA A 49 8.05 2.23 22.40
N GLY A 50 6.72 2.08 22.36
CA GLY A 50 5.79 2.71 23.28
C GLY A 50 5.18 4.03 22.79
N HIS A 51 5.35 4.39 21.53
CA HIS A 51 4.71 5.56 20.96
C HIS A 51 3.27 5.27 20.53
N ALA A 52 2.39 6.28 20.63
CA ALA A 52 1.06 6.22 20.04
C ALA A 52 1.18 6.49 18.53
N VAL A 53 1.03 5.45 17.73
CA VAL A 53 1.25 5.51 16.28
C VAL A 53 -0.06 5.52 15.52
N THR A 54 -0.21 6.48 14.58
CA THR A 54 -1.32 6.52 13.62
C THR A 54 -0.76 6.49 12.20
N VAL A 55 -1.18 5.51 11.41
CA VAL A 55 -0.84 5.39 9.99
C VAL A 55 -1.99 5.95 9.16
N PHE A 56 -1.71 6.92 8.33
CA PHE A 56 -2.65 7.50 7.37
C PHE A 56 -2.39 6.91 5.97
N GLU A 57 -3.43 6.36 5.36
CA GLU A 57 -3.38 5.77 4.03
C GLU A 57 -4.46 6.39 3.15
N LYS A 58 -4.08 6.91 1.98
CA LYS A 58 -5.03 7.50 1.02
C LYS A 58 -5.94 6.46 0.36
N SER A 59 -5.45 5.23 0.22
CA SER A 59 -6.23 4.13 -0.33
C SER A 59 -7.23 3.59 0.67
N ASP A 60 -8.21 2.84 0.19
CA ASP A 60 -9.25 2.24 1.02
C ASP A 60 -8.78 1.03 1.84
N ARG A 61 -7.57 0.51 1.57
CA ARG A 61 -6.94 -0.60 2.30
C ARG A 61 -5.45 -0.36 2.50
N ILE A 62 -4.93 -0.95 3.58
CA ILE A 62 -3.53 -0.90 3.98
C ILE A 62 -2.68 -1.79 3.06
N GLY A 63 -1.42 -1.39 2.82
CA GLY A 63 -0.41 -2.21 2.17
C GLY A 63 0.31 -1.57 0.98
N GLY A 64 -0.17 -0.43 0.47
CA GLY A 64 0.46 0.27 -0.65
C GLY A 64 0.64 -0.64 -1.88
N LEU A 65 1.84 -0.71 -2.44
CA LEU A 65 2.13 -1.56 -3.60
C LEU A 65 2.00 -3.06 -3.33
N LEU A 66 2.13 -3.51 -2.09
CA LEU A 66 1.86 -4.91 -1.73
C LEU A 66 0.39 -5.28 -1.99
N ARG A 67 -0.51 -4.34 -1.74
CA ARG A 67 -1.96 -4.50 -1.93
C ARG A 67 -2.39 -4.26 -3.38
N TYR A 68 -1.92 -3.17 -3.97
CA TYR A 68 -2.45 -2.68 -5.25
C TYR A 68 -1.51 -2.86 -6.44
N GLY A 69 -0.21 -3.07 -6.21
CA GLY A 69 0.77 -3.28 -7.27
C GLY A 69 1.04 -4.76 -7.57
N ILE A 70 1.31 -5.55 -6.54
CA ILE A 70 1.66 -6.98 -6.69
C ILE A 70 0.39 -7.80 -6.94
N PRO A 71 0.31 -8.63 -8.00
CA PRO A 71 -0.81 -9.52 -8.24
C PRO A 71 -0.93 -10.64 -7.20
N ASP A 72 -2.14 -11.16 -7.00
CA ASP A 72 -2.43 -12.20 -6.00
C ASP A 72 -1.68 -13.51 -6.27
N PHE A 73 -1.43 -13.85 -7.54
CA PHE A 73 -0.65 -15.03 -7.88
C PHE A 73 0.83 -14.96 -7.46
N LYS A 74 1.35 -13.77 -7.14
CA LYS A 74 2.68 -13.58 -6.54
C LYS A 74 2.64 -13.45 -5.04
N MET A 75 1.59 -12.85 -4.48
CA MET A 75 1.45 -12.64 -3.04
C MET A 75 -0.02 -12.50 -2.66
N GLU A 76 -0.51 -13.45 -1.89
CA GLU A 76 -1.85 -13.41 -1.32
C GLU A 76 -2.01 -12.26 -0.33
N LYS A 77 -3.14 -11.55 -0.39
CA LYS A 77 -3.38 -10.36 0.43
C LYS A 77 -3.64 -10.70 1.90
N SER A 78 -4.00 -11.93 2.22
CA SER A 78 -4.10 -12.47 3.57
C SER A 78 -2.81 -12.28 4.40
N HIS A 79 -1.64 -12.30 3.73
CA HIS A 79 -0.37 -12.02 4.41
C HIS A 79 -0.27 -10.57 4.91
N ILE A 80 -0.89 -9.63 4.22
CA ILE A 80 -0.97 -8.24 4.65
C ILE A 80 -1.97 -8.13 5.80
N ASP A 81 -3.15 -8.75 5.64
CA ASP A 81 -4.24 -8.65 6.61
C ASP A 81 -3.80 -9.17 7.99
N ARG A 82 -3.22 -10.36 8.06
CA ARG A 82 -2.69 -10.92 9.32
C ARG A 82 -1.62 -10.03 9.98
N ARG A 83 -0.81 -9.30 9.17
CA ARG A 83 0.18 -8.36 9.72
C ARG A 83 -0.45 -7.08 10.23
N VAL A 84 -1.48 -6.58 9.57
CA VAL A 84 -2.25 -5.42 10.04
C VAL A 84 -2.92 -5.75 11.37
N GLU A 85 -3.61 -6.89 11.47
CA GLU A 85 -4.23 -7.37 12.71
C GLU A 85 -3.21 -7.47 13.86
N GLN A 86 -2.02 -8.01 13.59
CA GLN A 86 -0.94 -8.07 14.58
C GLN A 86 -0.54 -6.66 15.04
N MET A 87 -0.35 -5.71 14.12
CA MET A 87 0.06 -4.35 14.45
C MET A 87 -1.04 -3.59 15.23
N GLU A 88 -2.32 -3.81 14.89
CA GLU A 88 -3.45 -3.26 15.65
C GLU A 88 -3.45 -3.78 17.09
N ALA A 89 -3.20 -5.08 17.27
CA ALA A 89 -3.04 -5.67 18.60
C ALA A 89 -1.78 -5.16 19.35
N GLU A 90 -0.78 -4.64 18.64
CA GLU A 90 0.40 -3.96 19.20
C GLU A 90 0.16 -2.46 19.45
N GLY A 91 -1.02 -1.93 19.15
CA GLY A 91 -1.42 -0.55 19.44
C GLY A 91 -1.29 0.43 18.27
N VAL A 92 -1.04 -0.03 17.05
CA VAL A 92 -1.05 0.82 15.85
C VAL A 92 -2.48 1.14 15.45
N THR A 93 -2.77 2.41 15.21
CA THR A 93 -4.04 2.87 14.64
C THR A 93 -3.90 3.09 13.14
N PHE A 94 -4.82 2.55 12.34
CA PHE A 94 -4.86 2.77 10.90
C PHE A 94 -6.05 3.65 10.50
N ARG A 95 -5.80 4.64 9.65
CA ARG A 95 -6.81 5.50 9.03
C ARG A 95 -6.68 5.41 7.52
N THR A 96 -7.55 4.66 6.90
CA THR A 96 -7.65 4.50 5.44
C THR A 96 -8.54 5.55 4.81
N SER A 97 -8.42 5.73 3.50
CA SER A 97 -9.16 6.74 2.71
C SER A 97 -8.88 8.18 3.16
N VAL A 98 -7.69 8.43 3.72
CA VAL A 98 -7.25 9.75 4.21
C VAL A 98 -6.01 10.21 3.46
N LEU A 99 -6.12 11.29 2.72
CA LEU A 99 -5.00 11.95 2.06
C LEU A 99 -4.38 12.99 2.99
N ILE A 100 -3.08 12.94 3.17
CA ILE A 100 -2.32 14.02 3.79
C ILE A 100 -1.73 14.89 2.69
N GLY A 101 -2.20 16.12 2.55
CA GLY A 101 -1.74 17.02 1.49
C GLY A 101 -2.75 18.10 1.15
N LYS A 102 -2.39 18.99 0.22
CA LYS A 102 -3.27 20.07 -0.27
C LYS A 102 -3.81 19.77 -1.67
N ASP A 103 -2.94 19.30 -2.55
CA ASP A 103 -3.24 19.04 -3.94
C ASP A 103 -2.85 17.61 -4.31
N PHE A 104 -3.68 16.96 -5.08
CA PHE A 104 -3.45 15.61 -5.55
C PHE A 104 -3.32 15.60 -7.09
N PRO A 105 -2.21 15.10 -7.65
CA PRO A 105 -2.07 14.99 -9.10
C PRO A 105 -3.18 14.12 -9.69
N ALA A 106 -3.83 14.61 -10.75
CA ALA A 106 -4.92 13.90 -11.41
C ALA A 106 -4.52 12.54 -12.02
N SER A 107 -3.22 12.31 -12.21
CA SER A 107 -2.66 11.07 -12.75
C SER A 107 -2.57 9.92 -11.74
N VAL A 108 -2.85 10.16 -10.47
CA VAL A 108 -2.74 9.15 -9.41
C VAL A 108 -4.13 8.74 -8.95
N ASN A 109 -4.36 7.42 -8.82
CA ASN A 109 -5.61 6.88 -8.29
C ASN A 109 -5.86 7.41 -6.87
N ASN A 110 -6.78 8.34 -6.74
CA ASN A 110 -7.17 8.91 -5.46
C ASN A 110 -8.46 8.26 -4.95
N TRP A 111 -8.34 7.44 -3.93
CA TRP A 111 -9.48 6.80 -3.25
C TRP A 111 -9.76 7.42 -1.87
N ALA A 112 -9.11 8.55 -1.56
CA ALA A 112 -9.33 9.27 -0.33
C ALA A 112 -10.76 9.86 -0.27
N LYS A 113 -11.34 9.79 0.89
CA LYS A 113 -12.65 10.38 1.23
C LYS A 113 -12.49 11.59 2.13
N GLU A 114 -11.33 11.72 2.75
CA GLU A 114 -10.94 12.79 3.65
C GLU A 114 -9.58 13.33 3.25
N THR A 115 -9.38 14.63 3.41
CA THR A 115 -8.08 15.27 3.24
C THR A 115 -7.75 16.00 4.54
N ILE A 116 -6.56 15.74 5.07
CA ILE A 116 -6.00 16.43 6.24
C ILE A 116 -4.80 17.22 5.76
N PHE A 117 -4.73 18.47 6.13
CA PHE A 117 -3.60 19.34 5.76
C PHE A 117 -2.36 19.00 6.60
N PRO A 118 -1.15 19.12 6.04
CA PRO A 118 0.09 18.87 6.77
C PRO A 118 0.21 19.66 8.05
N GLU A 119 -0.29 20.89 8.05
CA GLU A 119 -0.27 21.79 9.21
C GLU A 119 -1.13 21.29 10.38
N ASP A 120 -2.15 20.49 10.12
CA ASP A 120 -2.99 19.90 11.17
C ASP A 120 -2.32 18.65 11.75
N ILE A 121 -1.64 17.86 10.90
CA ILE A 121 -0.80 16.75 11.38
C ILE A 121 0.31 17.26 12.30
N ASP A 122 0.98 18.36 11.93
CA ASP A 122 2.07 18.96 12.71
C ASP A 122 1.62 19.47 14.08
N LYS A 123 0.35 19.87 14.23
CA LYS A 123 -0.23 20.27 15.51
C LYS A 123 -0.57 19.10 16.43
N ASP A 124 -1.05 17.99 15.85
CA ASP A 124 -1.64 16.89 16.61
C ASP A 124 -0.62 15.80 16.97
N PHE A 125 0.55 15.77 16.33
CA PHE A 125 1.58 14.76 16.50
C PHE A 125 2.94 15.37 16.87
N ASP A 126 3.70 14.63 17.69
CA ASP A 126 5.06 15.01 18.09
C ASP A 126 6.09 14.78 16.98
N ALA A 127 5.83 13.85 16.07
CA ALA A 127 6.68 13.55 14.93
C ALA A 127 5.89 12.99 13.75
N VAL A 128 6.41 13.18 12.55
CA VAL A 128 5.82 12.68 11.29
C VAL A 128 6.85 11.87 10.52
N VAL A 129 6.46 10.69 10.05
CA VAL A 129 7.25 9.85 9.15
C VAL A 129 6.59 9.86 7.77
N LEU A 130 7.29 10.34 6.77
CA LEU A 130 6.83 10.35 5.39
C LEU A 130 7.27 9.06 4.70
N ALA A 131 6.32 8.19 4.38
CA ALA A 131 6.51 6.88 3.75
C ALA A 131 5.56 6.69 2.55
N GLY A 132 5.30 7.78 1.82
CA GLY A 132 4.32 7.83 0.72
C GLY A 132 4.70 7.04 -0.53
N GLY A 133 5.93 6.54 -0.63
CA GLY A 133 6.41 5.82 -1.81
C GLY A 133 6.70 6.71 -3.01
N ALA A 134 6.88 6.09 -4.18
CA ALA A 134 7.11 6.77 -5.46
C ALA A 134 5.96 6.42 -6.42
N GLU A 135 5.00 7.32 -6.55
CA GLU A 135 3.78 7.08 -7.32
C GLU A 135 3.76 7.79 -8.67
N GLN A 136 4.67 8.75 -8.87
CA GLN A 136 4.77 9.44 -10.15
C GLN A 136 5.44 8.50 -11.16
N PRO A 137 4.75 8.07 -12.23
CA PRO A 137 5.33 7.18 -13.22
C PRO A 137 6.39 7.92 -14.04
N ARG A 138 7.41 7.18 -14.48
CA ARG A 138 8.31 7.65 -15.55
C ARG A 138 7.59 7.46 -16.88
N ASP A 139 7.33 8.55 -17.56
CA ASP A 139 6.69 8.49 -18.87
C ASP A 139 7.72 8.22 -19.99
N LEU A 140 7.23 7.73 -21.12
CA LEU A 140 7.99 7.54 -22.37
C LEU A 140 7.43 8.52 -23.39
N PRO A 141 7.99 9.74 -23.51
CA PRO A 141 7.46 10.79 -24.39
C PRO A 141 7.87 10.55 -25.86
N VAL A 142 7.22 9.59 -26.49
CA VAL A 142 7.41 9.27 -27.91
C VAL A 142 6.13 9.54 -28.71
N PRO A 143 6.19 9.73 -30.04
CA PRO A 143 4.99 9.86 -30.87
C PRO A 143 4.04 8.69 -30.65
N GLY A 144 2.74 8.99 -30.45
CA GLY A 144 1.72 7.99 -30.17
C GLY A 144 1.46 7.76 -28.66
N ARG A 145 2.20 8.40 -27.75
CA ARG A 145 1.97 8.28 -26.30
C ARG A 145 0.56 8.75 -25.91
N GLU A 146 -0.01 9.68 -26.65
CA GLU A 146 -1.33 10.26 -26.48
C GLU A 146 -2.48 9.36 -26.97
N LEU A 147 -2.18 8.26 -27.63
CA LEU A 147 -3.18 7.38 -28.22
C LEU A 147 -3.98 6.63 -27.14
N LYS A 148 -5.25 6.36 -27.45
CA LYS A 148 -6.10 5.53 -26.56
C LYS A 148 -5.55 4.12 -26.44
N GLY A 149 -5.55 3.61 -25.21
CA GLY A 149 -5.07 2.26 -24.89
C GLY A 149 -3.60 2.21 -24.49
N VAL A 150 -2.93 3.36 -24.36
CA VAL A 150 -1.58 3.48 -23.77
C VAL A 150 -1.74 3.84 -22.29
N HIS A 151 -1.45 2.88 -21.42
CA HIS A 151 -1.69 2.99 -19.99
C HIS A 151 -0.39 2.77 -19.20
N PHE A 152 -0.27 3.39 -18.05
CA PHE A 152 0.74 3.01 -17.07
C PHE A 152 0.35 1.70 -16.37
N ALA A 153 1.35 0.93 -15.97
CA ALA A 153 1.13 -0.32 -15.22
C ALA A 153 0.29 -0.08 -13.95
N MET A 154 0.52 1.05 -13.26
CA MET A 154 -0.22 1.41 -12.05
C MET A 154 -1.61 2.00 -12.30
N ASP A 155 -2.04 2.16 -13.55
CA ASP A 155 -3.45 2.35 -13.88
C ASP A 155 -4.16 1.01 -14.06
N PHE A 156 -3.44 -0.02 -14.49
CA PHE A 156 -3.98 -1.35 -14.80
C PHE A 156 -4.00 -2.28 -13.59
N LEU A 157 -2.86 -2.51 -12.93
CA LEU A 157 -2.70 -3.48 -11.85
C LEU A 157 -3.63 -3.26 -10.65
N PRO A 158 -3.81 -2.02 -10.15
CA PRO A 158 -4.70 -1.78 -9.01
C PRO A 158 -6.16 -2.14 -9.29
N GLN A 159 -6.62 -1.94 -10.52
CA GLN A 159 -7.99 -2.28 -10.91
C GLN A 159 -8.22 -3.78 -10.81
N GLN A 160 -7.29 -4.61 -11.29
CA GLN A 160 -7.41 -6.06 -11.19
C GLN A 160 -7.32 -6.54 -9.74
N ASN A 161 -6.40 -6.00 -8.95
CA ASN A 161 -6.30 -6.33 -7.53
C ASN A 161 -7.59 -5.97 -6.75
N LYS A 162 -8.25 -4.88 -7.11
CA LYS A 162 -9.58 -4.53 -6.57
C LYS A 162 -10.67 -5.53 -6.97
N ILE A 163 -10.70 -5.94 -8.24
CA ILE A 163 -11.64 -6.97 -8.72
C ILE A 163 -11.44 -8.29 -7.97
N ASN A 164 -10.18 -8.72 -7.79
CA ASN A 164 -9.85 -9.93 -7.05
C ASN A 164 -10.30 -9.85 -5.57
N ALA A 165 -10.27 -8.64 -5.01
CA ALA A 165 -10.79 -8.37 -3.67
C ALA A 165 -12.33 -8.27 -3.58
N GLY A 166 -13.05 -8.46 -4.70
CA GLY A 166 -14.52 -8.41 -4.79
C GLY A 166 -15.10 -7.02 -5.05
N ASP A 167 -14.27 -6.02 -5.31
CA ASP A 167 -14.73 -4.66 -5.59
C ASP A 167 -15.31 -4.55 -7.01
N LYS A 168 -16.22 -3.60 -7.19
CA LYS A 168 -16.71 -3.22 -8.52
C LYS A 168 -15.88 -2.05 -9.04
N VAL A 169 -15.19 -2.25 -10.15
CA VAL A 169 -14.42 -1.20 -10.84
C VAL A 169 -15.18 -0.78 -12.09
N LYS A 170 -15.54 0.52 -12.12
CA LYS A 170 -16.19 1.10 -13.30
C LYS A 170 -15.13 1.34 -14.39
N ASP A 171 -15.50 1.09 -15.66
CA ASP A 171 -14.65 1.33 -16.84
C ASP A 171 -13.27 0.66 -16.74
N GLN A 172 -13.23 -0.58 -16.21
CA GLN A 172 -12.00 -1.35 -16.04
C GLN A 172 -11.20 -1.46 -17.37
N ILE A 173 -9.90 -1.21 -17.30
CA ILE A 173 -8.96 -1.50 -18.39
C ILE A 173 -8.88 -3.02 -18.56
N LYS A 174 -9.27 -3.53 -19.74
CA LYS A 174 -9.30 -4.97 -20.03
C LYS A 174 -8.46 -5.30 -21.25
N ALA A 175 -7.63 -6.33 -21.12
CA ALA A 175 -6.83 -6.91 -22.19
C ALA A 175 -7.55 -8.03 -22.98
N THR A 176 -8.69 -8.51 -22.48
CA THR A 176 -9.45 -9.63 -23.07
C THR A 176 -9.74 -9.43 -24.55
N GLY A 177 -9.30 -10.37 -25.39
CA GLY A 177 -9.48 -10.35 -26.83
C GLY A 177 -8.65 -9.29 -27.57
N LYS A 178 -7.63 -8.72 -26.94
CA LYS A 178 -6.75 -7.71 -27.52
C LYS A 178 -5.32 -8.22 -27.70
N HIS A 179 -4.62 -7.65 -28.68
CA HIS A 179 -3.17 -7.77 -28.76
C HIS A 179 -2.56 -6.69 -27.85
N VAL A 180 -1.78 -7.11 -26.87
CA VAL A 180 -1.19 -6.21 -25.86
C VAL A 180 0.32 -6.22 -26.00
N VAL A 181 0.92 -5.04 -25.96
CA VAL A 181 2.37 -4.85 -25.91
C VAL A 181 2.72 -4.27 -24.54
N VAL A 182 3.59 -4.95 -23.81
CA VAL A 182 4.15 -4.45 -22.54
C VAL A 182 5.53 -3.86 -22.81
N ILE A 183 5.71 -2.59 -22.50
CA ILE A 183 6.98 -1.89 -22.66
C ILE A 183 7.70 -1.88 -21.32
N GLY A 184 8.73 -2.69 -21.19
CA GLY A 184 9.51 -2.88 -19.97
C GLY A 184 9.60 -4.34 -19.56
N GLY A 185 10.78 -4.79 -19.16
CA GLY A 185 11.10 -6.19 -18.82
C GLY A 185 11.34 -6.46 -17.32
N GLY A 186 11.00 -5.51 -16.44
CA GLY A 186 11.14 -5.69 -15.00
C GLY A 186 9.95 -6.43 -14.39
N ASP A 187 9.96 -6.57 -13.06
CA ASP A 187 8.91 -7.27 -12.30
C ASP A 187 7.50 -6.71 -12.57
N THR A 188 7.36 -5.39 -12.63
CA THR A 188 6.07 -4.73 -12.94
C THR A 188 5.56 -5.09 -14.33
N GLY A 189 6.45 -5.18 -15.34
CA GLY A 189 6.08 -5.63 -16.68
C GLY A 189 5.62 -7.10 -16.68
N SER A 190 6.34 -7.97 -15.97
CA SER A 190 5.95 -9.36 -15.75
C SER A 190 4.59 -9.49 -15.06
N ASP A 191 4.30 -8.63 -14.09
CA ASP A 191 3.01 -8.58 -13.39
C ASP A 191 1.88 -8.23 -14.35
N CYS A 192 2.09 -7.25 -15.24
CA CYS A 192 1.11 -6.89 -16.27
C CYS A 192 0.85 -8.02 -17.29
N VAL A 193 1.86 -8.84 -17.60
CA VAL A 193 1.69 -10.00 -18.49
C VAL A 193 0.88 -11.11 -17.84
N GLY A 194 1.08 -11.33 -16.53
CA GLY A 194 0.41 -12.39 -15.77
C GLY A 194 -1.00 -12.05 -15.30
N THR A 195 -1.37 -10.77 -15.36
CA THR A 195 -2.66 -10.24 -14.93
C THR A 195 -3.68 -10.23 -16.06
#